data_8f5ebff871189c9f50936b2094e6c71e
#
_entry.id   8f5ebff871189c9f50936b2094e6c71e
#
_cell.length_a   1.000
_cell.length_b   1.000
_cell.length_c   1.000
_cell.angle_alpha   90.00
_cell.angle_beta   90.00
_cell.angle_gamma   90.00
#
_symmetry.space_group_name_H-M   'P 1'
#
loop_
_entity.id
_entity.type
_entity.pdbx_description
1 polymer ?
#
loop_
_entity_poly.entity_id
_entity_poly.type
_entity_poly.pdbx_seq_one_letter_code
_entity_poly.pdbx_strand_id
1 'polypeptide(L)'
;LAYSKTIWTNREVEKPRTYTLQDNGDGTTTLIPAEGNIISAGTPIMADNLNNIEEYLEYLSINSDVVDKAQNGNGSYIRWANGQQLMWGQASYVITTGAVGSVFAQTLPLKALPADFSHNTYYVGMTGYFTECMSLDIRTRAYTTIEPRIFTSVAVTSKTVDLGFFCFGRWYE
;
A
#
# COMPACT_ATOMS: atom_id res chain seq x y z
N LEU A 1 1.08 12.15 10.14
CA LEU A 1 1.56 13.54 9.98
C LEU A 1 0.63 14.30 9.05
N ALA A 2 0.19 15.52 9.43
CA ALA A 2 -0.57 16.39 8.55
C ALA A 2 0.41 17.31 7.81
N TYR A 3 0.55 17.15 6.52
CA TYR A 3 1.39 18.03 5.70
C TYR A 3 0.74 19.40 5.55
N SER A 4 1.48 20.45 5.88
CA SER A 4 1.10 21.84 5.63
C SER A 4 1.85 22.38 4.44
N LYS A 5 1.15 22.59 3.35
CA LYS A 5 1.72 23.05 2.07
C LYS A 5 2.28 24.47 2.20
N THR A 6 3.55 24.66 1.87
CA THR A 6 4.13 25.98 1.66
C THR A 6 3.67 26.55 0.32
N ILE A 7 3.13 27.77 0.31
CA ILE A 7 2.78 28.49 -0.90
C ILE A 7 3.99 29.33 -1.30
N TRP A 8 4.66 28.90 -2.37
CA TRP A 8 5.82 29.59 -2.90
C TRP A 8 5.40 30.77 -3.77
N THR A 9 5.93 31.96 -3.47
CA THR A 9 5.76 33.16 -4.28
C THR A 9 7.12 33.70 -4.69
N ASN A 10 7.21 34.23 -5.90
CA ASN A 10 8.44 34.83 -6.38
C ASN A 10 8.71 36.18 -5.69
N ARG A 11 9.97 36.47 -5.46
CA ARG A 11 10.39 37.82 -5.11
C ARG A 11 10.30 38.72 -6.34
N GLU A 12 9.66 39.89 -6.23
CA GLU A 12 9.54 40.88 -7.27
C GLU A 12 10.09 42.21 -6.79
N VAL A 13 10.88 42.84 -7.62
CA VAL A 13 11.54 44.12 -7.36
C VAL A 13 11.41 45.02 -8.55
N GLU A 14 11.51 46.34 -8.33
CA GLU A 14 11.35 47.36 -9.36
C GLU A 14 12.41 47.22 -10.48
N LYS A 15 13.66 46.89 -10.13
CA LYS A 15 14.82 46.80 -11.05
C LYS A 15 15.54 45.45 -10.87
N PRO A 16 15.01 44.36 -11.38
CA PRO A 16 15.63 43.05 -11.22
C PRO A 16 17.03 43.01 -11.81
N ARG A 17 17.96 42.33 -11.10
CA ARG A 17 19.37 42.15 -11.52
C ARG A 17 20.16 43.45 -11.73
N THR A 18 19.80 44.53 -11.03
CA THR A 18 20.50 45.80 -11.07
C THR A 18 21.45 45.90 -9.87
N TYR A 19 22.66 46.31 -10.07
CA TYR A 19 23.72 46.45 -9.08
C TYR A 19 24.47 47.78 -9.22
N THR A 20 24.96 48.30 -8.11
CA THR A 20 25.99 49.33 -8.11
C THR A 20 27.35 48.67 -7.81
N LEU A 21 28.41 49.27 -8.35
CA LEU A 21 29.78 48.81 -8.14
C LEU A 21 30.43 49.63 -7.03
N GLN A 22 31.05 48.94 -6.07
CA GLN A 22 31.90 49.56 -5.06
C GLN A 22 33.30 49.00 -5.17
N ASP A 23 34.28 49.92 -5.40
CA ASP A 23 35.71 49.59 -5.39
C ASP A 23 36.14 49.38 -3.93
N ASN A 24 36.78 48.27 -3.63
CA ASN A 24 37.25 47.93 -2.26
C ASN A 24 38.69 48.45 -2.00
N GLY A 25 39.36 49.05 -2.98
CA GLY A 25 40.73 49.61 -2.85
C GLY A 25 41.86 48.57 -2.82
N ASP A 26 41.51 47.28 -2.91
CA ASP A 26 42.45 46.15 -2.97
C ASP A 26 42.48 45.46 -4.34
N GLY A 27 41.90 46.11 -5.36
CA GLY A 27 41.74 45.57 -6.70
C GLY A 27 40.51 44.66 -6.88
N THR A 28 39.69 44.51 -5.86
CA THR A 28 38.38 43.80 -5.94
C THR A 28 37.23 44.79 -5.97
N THR A 29 36.11 44.38 -6.50
CA THR A 29 34.87 45.16 -6.59
C THR A 29 33.71 44.40 -5.95
N THR A 30 32.94 45.07 -5.11
CA THR A 30 31.71 44.50 -4.53
C THR A 30 30.51 44.94 -5.40
N LEU A 31 29.64 43.95 -5.71
CA LEU A 31 28.36 44.20 -6.36
C LEU A 31 27.31 44.42 -5.25
N ILE A 32 26.77 45.61 -5.14
CA ILE A 32 25.72 45.97 -4.20
C ILE A 32 24.37 45.92 -4.93
N PRO A 33 23.40 45.12 -4.50
CA PRO A 33 22.07 45.11 -5.09
C PRO A 33 21.41 46.50 -5.09
N ALA A 34 20.97 46.97 -6.25
CA ALA A 34 20.30 48.26 -6.44
C ALA A 34 18.91 48.07 -7.08
N GLU A 35 18.16 47.14 -6.50
CA GLU A 35 16.92 46.58 -7.04
C GLU A 35 15.72 47.55 -6.98
N GLY A 36 15.87 48.70 -6.32
CA GLY A 36 14.77 49.64 -6.09
C GLY A 36 13.77 49.13 -5.04
N ASN A 37 12.50 49.47 -5.22
CA ASN A 37 11.46 49.04 -4.28
C ASN A 37 11.19 47.55 -4.42
N ILE A 38 10.98 46.90 -3.27
CA ILE A 38 10.47 45.49 -3.21
C ILE A 38 8.98 45.53 -3.44
N ILE A 39 8.50 44.97 -4.54
CA ILE A 39 7.08 44.85 -4.90
C ILE A 39 6.46 43.66 -4.16
N SER A 40 7.17 42.50 -4.13
CA SER A 40 6.83 41.33 -3.38
C SER A 40 8.09 40.73 -2.75
N ALA A 41 8.05 40.45 -1.46
CA ALA A 41 9.20 39.86 -0.76
C ALA A 41 9.48 38.41 -1.22
N GLY A 42 8.47 37.73 -1.74
CA GLY A 42 8.53 36.32 -2.07
C GLY A 42 8.60 35.41 -0.85
N THR A 43 8.56 34.12 -1.06
CA THR A 43 8.75 33.12 -0.01
C THR A 43 10.23 32.75 0.10
N PRO A 44 10.89 32.98 1.26
CA PRO A 44 12.31 32.63 1.39
C PRO A 44 12.48 31.11 1.38
N ILE A 45 13.55 30.66 0.72
CA ILE A 45 14.01 29.27 0.78
C ILE A 45 14.74 29.14 2.14
N MET A 46 14.04 28.53 3.11
CA MET A 46 14.57 28.31 4.46
C MET A 46 14.65 26.81 4.73
N ALA A 47 15.58 26.41 5.60
CA ALA A 47 15.75 25.01 5.99
C ALA A 47 14.45 24.39 6.52
N ASP A 48 13.67 25.13 7.30
CA ASP A 48 12.40 24.63 7.88
C ASP A 48 11.38 24.28 6.79
N ASN A 49 11.30 25.08 5.71
CA ASN A 49 10.40 24.80 4.58
C ASN A 49 10.84 23.55 3.81
N LEU A 50 12.14 23.36 3.64
CA LEU A 50 12.70 22.19 2.96
C LEU A 50 12.55 20.93 3.84
N ASN A 51 12.90 21.01 5.12
CA ASN A 51 12.78 19.90 6.05
C ASN A 51 11.34 19.40 6.16
N ASN A 52 10.34 20.30 6.16
CA ASN A 52 8.92 19.92 6.16
C ASN A 52 8.52 19.11 4.92
N ILE A 53 9.12 19.40 3.76
CA ILE A 53 8.90 18.61 2.54
C ILE A 53 9.58 17.24 2.66
N GLU A 54 10.83 17.20 3.12
CA GLU A 54 11.59 15.95 3.28
C GLU A 54 10.93 15.00 4.30
N GLU A 55 10.51 15.50 5.47
CA GLU A 55 9.79 14.72 6.48
C GLU A 55 8.49 14.10 5.93
N TYR A 56 7.76 14.87 5.09
CA TYR A 56 6.54 14.35 4.48
C TYR A 56 6.81 13.31 3.39
N LEU A 57 7.86 13.49 2.60
CA LEU A 57 8.31 12.50 1.61
C LEU A 57 8.78 11.20 2.29
N GLU A 58 9.52 11.31 3.39
CA GLU A 58 9.91 10.15 4.19
C GLU A 58 8.67 9.43 4.74
N TYR A 59 7.72 10.16 5.32
CA TYR A 59 6.47 9.58 5.80
C TYR A 59 5.69 8.85 4.69
N LEU A 60 5.58 9.40 3.50
CA LEU A 60 4.94 8.76 2.35
C LEU A 60 5.68 7.50 1.91
N SER A 61 7.00 7.56 1.85
CA SER A 61 7.85 6.42 1.49
C SER A 61 7.63 5.21 2.40
N ILE A 62 7.55 5.46 3.71
CA ILE A 62 7.38 4.39 4.71
C ILE A 62 5.94 3.87 4.79
N ASN A 63 4.93 4.73 4.61
CA ASN A 63 3.55 4.40 4.97
C ASN A 63 2.60 4.12 3.80
N SER A 64 2.89 4.56 2.60
CA SER A 64 1.95 4.46 1.47
C SER A 64 2.53 3.86 0.19
N ASP A 65 3.83 3.67 0.09
CA ASP A 65 4.40 3.19 -1.16
C ASP A 65 4.20 1.69 -1.35
N VAL A 66 3.63 1.35 -2.49
CA VAL A 66 3.64 -0.01 -3.00
C VAL A 66 5.07 -0.34 -3.43
N VAL A 67 5.73 -1.22 -2.68
CA VAL A 67 7.11 -1.62 -2.95
C VAL A 67 7.20 -2.85 -3.84
N ASP A 68 6.14 -3.66 -3.87
CA ASP A 68 6.08 -4.86 -4.71
C ASP A 68 4.64 -5.22 -5.04
N LYS A 69 4.40 -5.68 -6.25
CA LYS A 69 3.12 -6.22 -6.71
C LYS A 69 3.34 -7.18 -7.85
N ALA A 70 2.64 -8.30 -7.83
CA ALA A 70 2.65 -9.24 -8.95
C ALA A 70 1.36 -10.06 -9.01
N GLN A 71 1.24 -10.80 -10.12
CA GLN A 71 0.21 -11.80 -10.35
C GLN A 71 0.88 -13.10 -10.81
N ASN A 72 0.40 -14.22 -10.31
CA ASN A 72 0.82 -15.55 -10.73
C ASN A 72 -0.39 -16.50 -10.80
N GLY A 73 -0.16 -17.79 -11.05
CA GLY A 73 -1.23 -18.80 -11.13
C GLY A 73 -2.05 -19.00 -9.83
N ASN A 74 -1.58 -18.45 -8.71
CA ASN A 74 -2.27 -18.53 -7.42
C ASN A 74 -3.13 -17.30 -7.10
N GLY A 75 -2.93 -16.18 -7.81
CA GLY A 75 -3.64 -14.93 -7.61
C GLY A 75 -2.72 -13.72 -7.73
N SER A 76 -3.11 -12.63 -7.10
CA SER A 76 -2.37 -11.36 -7.10
C SER A 76 -2.03 -10.93 -5.68
N TYR A 77 -0.99 -10.10 -5.56
CA TYR A 77 -0.64 -9.47 -4.29
C TYR A 77 -0.13 -8.04 -4.47
N ILE A 78 -0.20 -7.28 -3.39
CA ILE A 78 0.40 -5.95 -3.22
C ILE A 78 1.09 -5.92 -1.86
N ARG A 79 2.32 -5.39 -1.83
CA ARG A 79 3.12 -5.13 -0.63
C ARG A 79 3.39 -3.66 -0.47
N TRP A 80 3.26 -3.15 0.75
CA TRP A 80 3.56 -1.77 1.11
C TRP A 80 4.84 -1.67 1.94
N ALA A 81 5.52 -0.53 1.85
CA ALA A 81 6.75 -0.24 2.58
C ALA A 81 6.60 -0.37 4.11
N ASN A 82 5.40 -0.17 4.63
CA ASN A 82 5.08 -0.35 6.05
C ASN A 82 4.96 -1.82 6.51
N GLY A 83 5.28 -2.79 5.65
CA GLY A 83 5.22 -4.21 5.92
C GLY A 83 3.86 -4.87 5.73
N GLN A 84 2.84 -4.11 5.37
CA GLN A 84 1.52 -4.67 5.06
C GLN A 84 1.52 -5.39 3.71
N GLN A 85 0.67 -6.40 3.58
CA GLN A 85 0.45 -7.15 2.35
C GLN A 85 -1.02 -7.52 2.21
N LEU A 86 -1.55 -7.32 1.02
CA LEU A 86 -2.85 -7.83 0.59
C LEU A 86 -2.66 -8.83 -0.53
N MET A 87 -3.35 -9.95 -0.45
CA MET A 87 -3.41 -10.97 -1.48
C MET A 87 -4.86 -11.31 -1.81
N TRP A 88 -5.11 -11.69 -3.05
CA TRP A 88 -6.43 -12.17 -3.48
C TRP A 88 -6.29 -13.12 -4.67
N GLY A 89 -7.28 -13.98 -4.81
CA GLY A 89 -7.33 -14.94 -5.90
C GLY A 89 -8.60 -15.76 -5.90
N GLN A 90 -8.63 -16.73 -6.79
CA GLN A 90 -9.74 -17.69 -6.95
C GLN A 90 -9.20 -19.11 -7.06
N ALA A 91 -10.03 -20.07 -6.74
CA ALA A 91 -9.76 -21.48 -6.97
C ALA A 91 -11.08 -22.23 -7.21
N SER A 92 -11.06 -23.14 -8.18
CA SER A 92 -12.18 -24.03 -8.46
C SER A 92 -11.96 -25.38 -7.78
N TYR A 93 -12.98 -25.90 -7.15
CA TYR A 93 -12.97 -27.20 -6.45
C TYR A 93 -14.13 -28.05 -6.88
N VAL A 94 -13.91 -29.35 -6.99
CA VAL A 94 -15.00 -30.33 -7.05
C VAL A 94 -15.29 -30.78 -5.63
N ILE A 95 -16.50 -30.53 -5.16
CA ILE A 95 -16.90 -30.83 -3.77
C ILE A 95 -17.81 -32.07 -3.70
N THR A 96 -17.57 -32.87 -2.65
CA THR A 96 -18.44 -33.97 -2.21
C THR A 96 -18.47 -33.94 -0.69
N THR A 97 -19.54 -33.41 -0.10
CA THR A 97 -19.63 -33.18 1.34
C THR A 97 -20.09 -34.40 2.09
N GLY A 98 -19.46 -34.69 3.24
CA GLY A 98 -19.87 -35.72 4.21
C GLY A 98 -20.63 -35.14 5.41
N ALA A 99 -21.45 -35.95 6.04
CA ALA A 99 -22.22 -35.53 7.22
C ALA A 99 -21.30 -35.20 8.43
N VAL A 100 -21.55 -34.06 9.07
CA VAL A 100 -20.88 -33.61 10.29
C VAL A 100 -21.92 -33.04 11.25
N GLY A 101 -22.41 -33.87 12.13
CA GLY A 101 -23.55 -33.50 12.99
C GLY A 101 -24.80 -33.20 12.14
N SER A 102 -25.35 -32.01 12.31
CA SER A 102 -26.58 -31.55 11.61
C SER A 102 -26.30 -30.89 10.25
N VAL A 103 -25.06 -30.82 9.80
CA VAL A 103 -24.66 -30.22 8.54
C VAL A 103 -23.75 -31.13 7.72
N PHE A 104 -23.45 -30.76 6.51
CA PHE A 104 -22.48 -31.46 5.66
C PHE A 104 -21.26 -30.60 5.49
N ALA A 105 -20.06 -31.19 5.40
CA ALA A 105 -18.84 -30.45 5.24
C ALA A 105 -17.80 -31.21 4.42
N GLN A 106 -16.90 -30.46 3.84
CA GLN A 106 -15.67 -30.96 3.24
C GLN A 106 -14.52 -29.99 3.51
N THR A 107 -13.36 -30.52 3.90
CA THR A 107 -12.09 -29.81 3.86
C THR A 107 -11.57 -29.90 2.42
N LEU A 108 -11.21 -28.77 1.86
CA LEU A 108 -10.73 -28.66 0.48
C LEU A 108 -9.21 -28.79 0.43
N PRO A 109 -8.64 -29.15 -0.72
CA PRO A 109 -7.19 -29.13 -0.90
C PRO A 109 -6.57 -27.79 -0.56
N LEU A 110 -5.34 -27.80 -0.07
CA LEU A 110 -4.57 -26.60 0.20
C LEU A 110 -4.52 -25.67 -1.01
N LYS A 111 -4.82 -24.41 -0.80
CA LYS A 111 -4.62 -23.34 -1.80
C LYS A 111 -3.31 -22.62 -1.51
N ALA A 112 -2.39 -22.67 -2.46
CA ALA A 112 -1.18 -21.86 -2.42
C ALA A 112 -1.54 -20.36 -2.56
N LEU A 113 -0.91 -19.54 -1.77
CA LEU A 113 -1.02 -18.07 -1.83
C LEU A 113 -0.11 -17.51 -2.93
N PRO A 114 -0.42 -16.33 -3.49
CA PRO A 114 0.41 -15.71 -4.53
C PRO A 114 1.75 -15.21 -4.01
N ALA A 115 1.90 -14.99 -2.71
CA ALA A 115 3.15 -14.63 -2.03
C ALA A 115 3.13 -15.11 -0.58
N ASP A 116 4.27 -15.03 0.11
CA ASP A 116 4.42 -15.49 1.48
C ASP A 116 4.12 -14.37 2.48
N PHE A 117 3.56 -14.73 3.64
CA PHE A 117 3.51 -13.88 4.81
C PHE A 117 4.72 -14.13 5.72
N SER A 118 5.07 -13.15 6.56
CA SER A 118 6.10 -13.34 7.60
C SER A 118 5.62 -14.22 8.75
N HIS A 119 4.32 -14.24 8.98
CA HIS A 119 3.67 -15.00 10.06
C HIS A 119 2.39 -15.66 9.57
N ASN A 120 1.94 -16.71 10.28
CA ASN A 120 0.65 -17.36 10.02
C ASN A 120 -0.56 -16.62 10.68
N THR A 121 -0.31 -15.46 11.31
CA THR A 121 -1.32 -14.60 11.92
C THR A 121 -1.76 -13.50 10.96
N TYR A 122 -2.49 -13.85 9.94
CA TYR A 122 -3.06 -12.93 8.97
C TYR A 122 -4.58 -13.14 8.87
N TYR A 123 -5.28 -12.13 8.38
CA TYR A 123 -6.72 -12.21 8.15
C TYR A 123 -6.99 -12.88 6.81
N VAL A 124 -7.98 -13.79 6.80
CA VAL A 124 -8.47 -14.43 5.56
C VAL A 124 -9.96 -14.23 5.48
N GLY A 125 -10.42 -13.71 4.35
CA GLY A 125 -11.81 -13.74 3.96
C GLY A 125 -11.98 -14.65 2.76
N MET A 126 -13.09 -15.39 2.73
CA MET A 126 -13.48 -16.22 1.61
C MET A 126 -14.83 -15.81 1.07
N THR A 127 -14.99 -15.92 -0.24
CA THR A 127 -16.25 -15.69 -0.93
C THR A 127 -16.55 -16.85 -1.85
N GLY A 128 -17.82 -17.19 -1.95
CA GLY A 128 -18.31 -18.20 -2.90
C GLY A 128 -19.82 -18.21 -2.85
N TYR A 129 -20.45 -18.42 -3.96
CA TYR A 129 -21.90 -18.50 -4.07
C TYR A 129 -22.33 -19.77 -4.77
N PHE A 130 -23.05 -20.58 -4.04
CA PHE A 130 -23.85 -21.67 -4.60
C PHE A 130 -25.00 -21.97 -3.61
N THR A 131 -26.10 -22.53 -4.14
CA THR A 131 -27.39 -22.60 -3.43
C THR A 131 -27.33 -23.37 -2.11
N GLU A 132 -26.45 -24.37 -2.01
CA GLU A 132 -26.33 -25.25 -0.86
C GLU A 132 -25.31 -24.74 0.20
N CYS A 133 -24.57 -23.66 -0.12
CA CYS A 133 -23.56 -23.12 0.80
C CYS A 133 -24.19 -22.48 2.02
N MET A 134 -23.77 -22.93 3.21
CA MET A 134 -24.09 -22.32 4.49
C MET A 134 -22.99 -21.40 4.99
N SER A 135 -21.74 -21.86 4.91
CA SER A 135 -20.59 -21.08 5.33
C SER A 135 -19.30 -21.60 4.71
N LEU A 136 -18.32 -20.71 4.68
CA LEU A 136 -16.94 -20.99 4.32
C LEU A 136 -16.06 -20.69 5.53
N ASP A 137 -15.08 -21.53 5.79
CA ASP A 137 -14.14 -21.37 6.90
C ASP A 137 -12.71 -21.72 6.44
N ILE A 138 -11.72 -21.33 7.23
CA ILE A 138 -10.32 -21.72 7.06
C ILE A 138 -9.93 -22.64 8.19
N ARG A 139 -9.66 -23.90 7.86
CA ARG A 139 -9.26 -24.91 8.83
C ARG A 139 -7.82 -24.69 9.33
N THR A 140 -6.90 -24.46 8.42
CA THR A 140 -5.49 -24.17 8.74
C THR A 140 -4.94 -23.06 7.89
N ARG A 141 -3.98 -22.33 8.44
CA ARG A 141 -3.21 -21.26 7.78
C ARG A 141 -1.73 -21.52 7.97
N ALA A 142 -0.99 -21.38 6.89
CA ALA A 142 0.47 -21.40 6.91
C ALA A 142 0.99 -20.16 6.17
N TYR A 143 2.28 -19.89 6.22
CA TYR A 143 2.89 -18.72 5.56
C TYR A 143 2.56 -18.62 4.07
N THR A 144 2.41 -19.75 3.42
CA THR A 144 2.31 -19.89 1.96
C THR A 144 0.99 -20.50 1.49
N THR A 145 0.16 -21.00 2.39
CA THR A 145 -1.06 -21.76 2.04
C THR A 145 -2.20 -21.52 3.01
N ILE A 146 -3.41 -21.72 2.51
CA ILE A 146 -4.64 -21.81 3.30
C ILE A 146 -5.33 -23.16 3.00
N GLU A 147 -6.00 -23.73 4.00
CA GLU A 147 -6.84 -24.92 3.86
C GLU A 147 -8.32 -24.55 4.04
N PRO A 148 -9.05 -24.34 2.94
CA PRO A 148 -10.45 -23.98 3.03
C PRO A 148 -11.34 -25.15 3.52
N ARG A 149 -12.41 -24.81 4.19
CA ARG A 149 -13.47 -25.76 4.55
C ARG A 149 -14.84 -25.19 4.16
N ILE A 150 -15.65 -26.04 3.57
CA ILE A 150 -17.00 -25.67 3.15
C ILE A 150 -18.03 -26.40 3.98
N PHE A 151 -19.12 -25.72 4.32
CA PHE A 151 -20.28 -26.29 4.99
C PHE A 151 -21.51 -26.09 4.12
N THR A 152 -22.32 -27.14 4.01
CA THR A 152 -23.54 -27.14 3.19
C THR A 152 -24.75 -27.60 4.02
N SER A 153 -25.93 -27.13 3.63
CA SER A 153 -27.20 -27.49 4.28
C SER A 153 -27.69 -28.90 3.92
N VAL A 154 -27.23 -29.39 2.76
CA VAL A 154 -27.58 -30.74 2.24
C VAL A 154 -26.30 -31.40 1.69
N ALA A 155 -26.36 -32.73 1.51
CA ALA A 155 -25.29 -33.45 0.86
C ALA A 155 -25.09 -32.97 -0.58
N VAL A 156 -23.84 -32.74 -0.95
CA VAL A 156 -23.44 -32.33 -2.31
C VAL A 156 -22.48 -33.37 -2.84
N THR A 157 -22.66 -33.77 -4.08
CA THR A 157 -21.82 -34.77 -4.74
C THR A 157 -21.31 -34.25 -6.07
N SER A 158 -19.99 -34.27 -6.24
CA SER A 158 -19.28 -33.93 -7.49
C SER A 158 -19.69 -32.60 -8.12
N LYS A 159 -19.93 -31.58 -7.30
CA LYS A 159 -20.27 -30.23 -7.74
C LYS A 159 -19.02 -29.35 -7.84
N THR A 160 -18.82 -28.73 -9.00
CA THR A 160 -17.78 -27.72 -9.15
C THR A 160 -18.22 -26.40 -8.52
N VAL A 161 -17.36 -25.80 -7.71
CA VAL A 161 -17.58 -24.51 -7.05
C VAL A 161 -16.36 -23.63 -7.20
N ASP A 162 -16.57 -22.35 -7.44
CA ASP A 162 -15.52 -21.34 -7.50
C ASP A 162 -15.51 -20.55 -6.20
N LEU A 163 -14.38 -20.54 -5.54
CA LEU A 163 -14.16 -19.82 -4.29
C LEU A 163 -13.13 -18.70 -4.51
N GLY A 164 -13.50 -17.48 -4.14
CA GLY A 164 -12.59 -16.36 -4.02
C GLY A 164 -11.98 -16.30 -2.62
N PHE A 165 -10.79 -15.79 -2.50
CA PHE A 165 -10.17 -15.48 -1.22
C PHE A 165 -9.49 -14.12 -1.26
N PHE A 166 -9.38 -13.50 -0.08
CA PHE A 166 -8.46 -12.40 0.17
C PHE A 166 -7.76 -12.62 1.51
N CYS A 167 -6.50 -12.22 1.59
CA CYS A 167 -5.68 -12.34 2.79
C CYS A 167 -4.99 -11.02 3.06
N PHE A 168 -4.98 -10.58 4.32
CA PHE A 168 -4.32 -9.35 4.74
C PHE A 168 -3.43 -9.61 5.96
N GLY A 169 -2.18 -9.19 5.89
CA GLY A 169 -1.21 -9.41 6.96
C GLY A 169 0.10 -8.70 6.71
N ARG A 170 1.18 -9.21 7.29
CA ARG A 170 2.53 -8.66 7.13
C ARG A 170 3.42 -9.60 6.33
N TRP A 171 4.27 -9.04 5.47
CA TRP A 171 5.25 -9.78 4.67
C TRP A 171 6.68 -9.67 5.23
N TYR A 172 6.93 -8.73 6.16
CA TYR A 172 8.10 -8.68 7.02
C TYR A 172 7.74 -8.13 8.41
N GLU A 173 8.64 -8.29 9.39
CA GLU A 173 8.52 -7.77 10.76
C GLU A 173 8.84 -6.28 10.85
#